data_8e00ec0c840fcf56e993c3ef83a18d67
#
_entry.id   8e00ec0c840fcf56e993c3ef83a18d67
#
_cell.length_a   1.000
_cell.length_b   1.000
_cell.length_c   1.000
_cell.angle_alpha   90.00
_cell.angle_beta   90.00
_cell.angle_gamma   90.00
#
_symmetry.space_group_name_H-M   'P 1'
#
loop_
_entity.id
_entity.type
_entity.pdbx_description
1 polymer ?
#
loop_
_entity_poly.entity_id
_entity_poly.type
_entity_poly.pdbx_seq_one_letter_code
_entity_poly.pdbx_strand_id
1 'polypeptide(L)'
;MKLNEVKKGKSRLYSKQTGITLIALVITIVVLLILAGVSINALFSDNGIIERAKDAQNKVDEAEKKDLEEINKTNNWLEEKGGIKNEAGEDTPTSPDTPTAEKEYDKANKNEDGTLKENAKYTDSETNDVTIPKGFKVSNVAGTESTDGEQTVSKGLVIQDKRGNEFVWVPVNYTATGKDENGNGLDDGFEATFKRSTTNSSYTEPYANGYSGENTDYMNMMKSVQANKGFYIGRYEAGTTSPRTDTTTTTSTVVVKRDAYPYIYVGWGNAMNDITTDVTYSSKLRGKGAVYLSKNMYTAGEIGATSTLCYGVQWDAAMKFVEDSTHSTTNSTTWGNYKDNAWTIDRPTASYTTSPSSGSWTAITSNKSKTNSESILLTTGASDSFKAKNIFDLAGNVWEWSMEAGNSTNRVNRGGDYSYSGSNYPASDRYRSYPTSSNDYFGFRPALYL
;
A
#
# COMPACT_ATOMS: atom_id res chain seq x y z
N MET A 1 10.83 28.55 -82.78
CA MET A 1 9.72 28.88 -81.89
C MET A 1 10.25 28.74 -80.48
N LYS A 2 10.43 29.86 -79.72
CA LYS A 2 11.17 29.95 -78.47
C LYS A 2 10.23 29.61 -77.29
N LEU A 3 10.59 28.63 -76.40
CA LEU A 3 9.97 28.41 -75.19
C LEU A 3 10.57 29.27 -74.07
N ASN A 4 9.74 30.06 -73.39
CA ASN A 4 10.14 30.86 -72.25
C ASN A 4 10.09 30.01 -70.98
N GLU A 5 11.22 29.89 -70.27
CA GLU A 5 11.29 29.35 -68.90
C GLU A 5 10.87 30.41 -67.89
N VAL A 6 9.90 30.06 -67.05
CA VAL A 6 9.50 30.88 -65.92
C VAL A 6 10.27 30.38 -64.67
N LYS A 7 11.21 31.18 -64.18
CA LYS A 7 11.93 30.99 -62.95
C LYS A 7 11.01 31.29 -61.79
N LYS A 8 10.63 30.26 -60.98
CA LYS A 8 10.01 30.44 -59.66
C LYS A 8 11.07 30.80 -58.64
N GLY A 9 11.02 32.04 -58.14
CA GLY A 9 11.82 32.50 -57.01
C GLY A 9 11.32 31.87 -55.71
N LYS A 10 12.22 31.18 -54.98
CA LYS A 10 11.99 30.73 -53.58
C LYS A 10 12.25 31.93 -52.68
N SER A 11 11.22 32.49 -52.06
CA SER A 11 11.36 33.41 -50.94
C SER A 11 11.74 32.63 -49.68
N ARG A 12 12.96 32.83 -49.17
CA ARG A 12 13.36 32.39 -47.83
C ARG A 12 12.74 33.32 -46.81
N LEU A 13 11.76 32.81 -46.03
CA LEU A 13 11.31 33.43 -44.81
C LEU A 13 12.39 33.25 -43.75
N TYR A 14 13.12 34.31 -43.44
CA TYR A 14 13.97 34.39 -42.27
C TYR A 14 13.08 34.61 -41.05
N SER A 15 12.93 33.57 -40.23
CA SER A 15 12.42 33.69 -38.87
C SER A 15 13.43 34.50 -38.06
N LYS A 16 13.05 35.70 -37.60
CA LYS A 16 13.81 36.46 -36.61
C LYS A 16 13.72 35.71 -35.29
N GLN A 17 14.75 34.94 -34.94
CA GLN A 17 14.96 34.52 -33.57
C GLN A 17 15.38 35.78 -32.78
N THR A 18 14.46 36.31 -31.98
CA THR A 18 14.79 37.29 -30.96
C THR A 18 15.46 36.56 -29.78
N GLY A 19 16.77 36.44 -29.82
CA GLY A 19 17.54 35.94 -28.68
C GLY A 19 17.41 36.92 -27.50
N ILE A 20 17.29 36.41 -26.30
CA ILE A 20 17.36 37.20 -25.07
C ILE A 20 18.70 37.86 -25.02
N THR A 21 18.76 39.19 -24.88
CA THR A 21 20.04 39.91 -24.78
C THR A 21 20.78 39.45 -23.51
N LEU A 22 22.12 39.41 -23.56
CA LEU A 22 22.98 39.03 -22.44
C LEU A 22 22.61 39.82 -21.17
N ILE A 23 22.25 41.09 -21.31
CA ILE A 23 21.82 41.98 -20.25
C ILE A 23 20.50 41.49 -19.64
N ALA A 24 19.50 41.10 -20.43
CA ALA A 24 18.24 40.58 -19.97
C ALA A 24 18.43 39.24 -19.18
N LEU A 25 19.31 38.37 -19.68
CA LEU A 25 19.65 37.12 -19.00
C LEU A 25 20.32 37.39 -17.65
N VAL A 26 21.28 38.29 -17.56
CA VAL A 26 21.96 38.65 -16.30
C VAL A 26 20.98 39.25 -15.29
N ILE A 27 20.10 40.16 -15.73
CA ILE A 27 19.08 40.75 -14.87
C ILE A 27 18.13 39.66 -14.33
N THR A 28 17.71 38.74 -15.17
CA THR A 28 16.83 37.63 -14.76
C THR A 28 17.50 36.74 -13.70
N ILE A 29 18.78 36.40 -13.89
CA ILE A 29 19.54 35.59 -12.94
C ILE A 29 19.68 36.35 -11.60
N VAL A 30 20.01 37.64 -11.62
CA VAL A 30 20.15 38.44 -10.40
C VAL A 30 18.81 38.53 -9.64
N VAL A 31 17.71 38.77 -10.35
CA VAL A 31 16.36 38.81 -9.73
C VAL A 31 16.00 37.46 -9.11
N LEU A 32 16.29 36.34 -9.82
CA LEU A 32 16.04 34.99 -9.27
C LEU A 32 16.87 34.70 -8.02
N LEU A 33 18.15 35.14 -8.00
CA LEU A 33 19.01 34.97 -6.82
C LEU A 33 18.53 35.81 -5.63
N ILE A 34 18.06 37.01 -5.86
CA ILE A 34 17.48 37.88 -4.79
C ILE A 34 16.18 37.25 -4.26
N LEU A 35 15.28 36.80 -5.15
CA LEU A 35 14.05 36.16 -4.75
C LEU A 35 14.30 34.84 -3.98
N ALA A 36 15.26 34.03 -4.43
CA ALA A 36 15.67 32.83 -3.72
C ALA A 36 16.25 33.16 -2.35
N GLY A 37 17.10 34.16 -2.23
CA GLY A 37 17.69 34.59 -0.97
C GLY A 37 16.65 35.10 0.04
N VAL A 38 15.66 35.89 -0.41
CA VAL A 38 14.56 36.38 0.42
C VAL A 38 13.68 35.19 0.88
N SER A 39 13.40 34.25 -0.02
CA SER A 39 12.57 33.07 0.32
C SER A 39 13.26 32.16 1.33
N ILE A 40 14.57 31.91 1.16
CA ILE A 40 15.37 31.11 2.10
C ILE A 40 15.44 31.81 3.46
N ASN A 41 15.68 33.11 3.49
CA ASN A 41 15.73 33.87 4.77
C ASN A 41 14.38 33.88 5.50
N ALA A 42 13.26 33.95 4.75
CA ALA A 42 11.92 33.87 5.34
C ALA A 42 11.59 32.48 5.94
N LEU A 43 12.23 31.44 5.45
CA LEU A 43 12.04 30.06 5.93
C LEU A 43 12.95 29.73 7.12
N PHE A 44 14.22 30.13 7.09
CA PHE A 44 15.27 29.66 8.00
C PHE A 44 15.87 30.71 8.93
N SER A 45 15.38 31.96 8.93
CA SER A 45 15.82 32.98 9.91
C SER A 45 15.26 32.68 11.30
N ASP A 46 15.85 33.27 12.33
CA ASP A 46 15.44 33.15 13.76
C ASP A 46 13.96 33.52 14.02
N ASN A 47 13.29 34.17 13.06
CA ASN A 47 11.86 34.43 13.05
C ASN A 47 11.14 33.80 11.84
N GLY A 48 11.79 32.88 11.15
CA GLY A 48 11.25 32.20 9.97
C GLY A 48 10.11 31.22 10.29
N ILE A 49 9.45 30.78 9.24
CA ILE A 49 8.28 29.88 9.36
C ILE A 49 8.67 28.58 10.06
N ILE A 50 9.87 28.04 9.82
CA ILE A 50 10.34 26.79 10.43
C ILE A 50 10.56 26.95 11.94
N GLU A 51 11.16 28.09 12.37
CA GLU A 51 11.37 28.36 13.79
C GLU A 51 10.04 28.54 14.53
N ARG A 52 9.09 29.26 13.93
CA ARG A 52 7.74 29.43 14.49
C ARG A 52 6.97 28.11 14.58
N ALA A 53 7.18 27.20 13.60
CA ALA A 53 6.57 25.88 13.64
C ALA A 53 7.15 25.02 14.76
N LYS A 54 8.47 25.09 15.00
CA LYS A 54 9.13 24.41 16.12
C LYS A 54 8.69 24.98 17.46
N ASP A 55 8.60 26.28 17.58
CA ASP A 55 8.09 26.95 18.80
C ASP A 55 6.64 26.58 19.10
N ALA A 56 5.81 26.48 18.07
CA ALA A 56 4.44 26.02 18.22
C ALA A 56 4.38 24.55 18.67
N GLN A 57 5.21 23.68 18.08
CA GLN A 57 5.32 22.30 18.49
C GLN A 57 5.77 22.13 19.92
N ASN A 58 6.83 22.84 20.33
CA ASN A 58 7.32 22.82 21.70
C ASN A 58 6.25 23.26 22.73
N LYS A 59 5.44 24.25 22.37
CA LYS A 59 4.33 24.71 23.26
C LYS A 59 3.21 23.68 23.36
N VAL A 60 2.94 22.95 22.29
CA VAL A 60 1.98 21.83 22.32
C VAL A 60 2.52 20.71 23.22
N ASP A 61 3.79 20.33 23.03
CA ASP A 61 4.43 19.28 23.81
C ASP A 61 4.51 19.64 25.32
N GLU A 62 4.76 20.93 25.66
CA GLU A 62 4.73 21.41 27.04
C GLU A 62 3.31 21.42 27.63
N ALA A 63 2.29 21.75 26.84
CA ALA A 63 0.90 21.70 27.28
C ALA A 63 0.45 20.26 27.53
N GLU A 64 0.75 19.33 26.62
CA GLU A 64 0.45 17.90 26.77
C GLU A 64 1.12 17.31 28.03
N LYS A 65 2.38 17.67 28.29
CA LYS A 65 3.09 17.23 29.50
C LYS A 65 2.42 17.74 30.78
N LYS A 66 1.92 18.98 30.77
CA LYS A 66 1.23 19.58 31.91
C LYS A 66 -0.13 18.92 32.15
N ASP A 67 -0.87 18.66 31.09
CA ASP A 67 -2.16 17.94 31.15
C ASP A 67 -1.97 16.52 31.70
N LEU A 68 -0.92 15.81 31.28
CA LEU A 68 -0.54 14.49 31.80
C LEU A 68 -0.21 14.53 33.30
N GLU A 69 0.52 15.58 33.75
CA GLU A 69 0.83 15.77 35.18
C GLU A 69 -0.45 16.04 36.01
N GLU A 70 -1.41 16.80 35.48
CA GLU A 70 -2.69 17.06 36.15
C GLU A 70 -3.58 15.81 36.19
N ILE A 71 -3.62 15.02 35.12
CA ILE A 71 -4.33 13.73 35.08
C ILE A 71 -3.74 12.77 36.10
N ASN A 72 -2.42 12.65 36.17
CA ASN A 72 -1.76 11.78 37.15
C ASN A 72 -2.00 12.24 38.60
N LYS A 73 -2.02 13.54 38.87
CA LYS A 73 -2.40 14.07 40.20
C LYS A 73 -3.83 13.71 40.55
N THR A 74 -4.74 13.81 39.59
CA THR A 74 -6.16 13.48 39.79
C THR A 74 -6.34 11.98 40.02
N ASN A 75 -5.64 11.12 39.28
CA ASN A 75 -5.67 9.69 39.49
C ASN A 75 -5.11 9.28 40.84
N ASN A 76 -3.96 9.83 41.25
CA ASN A 76 -3.39 9.59 42.58
C ASN A 76 -4.33 10.06 43.70
N TRP A 77 -5.03 11.20 43.51
CA TRP A 77 -6.04 11.68 44.48
C TRP A 77 -7.26 10.75 44.56
N LEU A 78 -7.70 10.17 43.41
CA LEU A 78 -8.78 9.18 43.36
C LEU A 78 -8.38 7.86 44.03
N GLU A 79 -7.17 7.39 43.86
CA GLU A 79 -6.64 6.20 44.56
C GLU A 79 -6.53 6.44 46.09
N GLU A 80 -6.09 7.64 46.52
CA GLU A 80 -5.95 8.01 47.92
C GLU A 80 -7.31 8.19 48.62
N LYS A 81 -8.36 8.63 47.90
CA LYS A 81 -9.71 8.88 48.44
C LYS A 81 -10.71 7.77 48.10
N GLY A 82 -10.41 6.88 47.17
CA GLY A 82 -11.27 5.78 46.73
C GLY A 82 -11.26 4.54 47.61
N GLY A 83 -10.56 4.57 48.73
CA GLY A 83 -10.54 3.47 49.70
C GLY A 83 -11.86 3.36 50.50
N ILE A 84 -12.96 2.95 49.86
CA ILE A 84 -14.19 2.51 50.57
C ILE A 84 -13.94 1.12 51.11
N LYS A 85 -13.69 1.03 52.40
CA LYS A 85 -13.79 -0.23 53.16
C LYS A 85 -15.25 -0.58 53.28
N ASN A 86 -15.72 -1.59 52.60
CA ASN A 86 -16.95 -2.28 52.96
C ASN A 86 -16.60 -3.44 53.90
N GLU A 87 -16.93 -3.27 55.18
CA GLU A 87 -16.99 -4.38 56.14
C GLU A 87 -18.29 -5.16 55.95
N ALA A 88 -18.15 -6.47 56.06
CA ALA A 88 -19.12 -7.50 56.38
C ALA A 88 -19.67 -8.40 55.27
N GLY A 89 -19.35 -9.68 55.41
CA GLY A 89 -20.05 -10.83 54.82
C GLY A 89 -19.12 -11.98 54.44
N GLU A 90 -18.99 -12.96 55.34
CA GLU A 90 -18.39 -14.28 55.16
C GLU A 90 -18.75 -14.93 53.81
N ASP A 91 -17.86 -15.50 53.09
CA ASP A 91 -17.30 -16.85 53.03
C ASP A 91 -17.17 -17.43 51.66
N THR A 92 -16.10 -17.97 51.44
CA THR A 92 -15.59 -19.12 50.68
C THR A 92 -14.37 -18.73 49.87
N PRO A 93 -13.24 -19.43 50.04
CA PRO A 93 -12.04 -19.12 49.24
C PRO A 93 -12.19 -19.73 47.85
N THR A 94 -12.67 -18.92 46.92
CA THR A 94 -12.39 -19.15 45.51
C THR A 94 -10.91 -18.87 45.28
N SER A 95 -10.23 -19.80 44.64
CA SER A 95 -8.86 -19.72 44.19
C SER A 95 -8.52 -18.29 43.67
N PRO A 96 -7.41 -17.69 44.05
CA PRO A 96 -7.05 -16.36 43.56
C PRO A 96 -6.92 -16.44 42.05
N ASP A 97 -7.84 -15.75 41.33
CA ASP A 97 -7.66 -15.43 39.95
C ASP A 97 -6.31 -14.70 39.86
N THR A 98 -5.34 -15.35 39.26
CA THR A 98 -4.10 -14.71 38.90
C THR A 98 -4.48 -13.54 37.99
N PRO A 99 -4.15 -12.29 38.31
CA PRO A 99 -4.47 -11.16 37.44
C PRO A 99 -3.89 -11.48 36.06
N THR A 100 -4.73 -11.67 35.05
CA THR A 100 -4.29 -11.82 33.68
C THR A 100 -3.55 -10.56 33.34
N ALA A 101 -2.22 -10.65 33.14
CA ALA A 101 -1.41 -9.48 32.83
C ALA A 101 -2.01 -8.82 31.59
N GLU A 102 -2.46 -7.58 31.74
CA GLU A 102 -3.06 -6.81 30.64
C GLU A 102 -2.05 -6.71 29.50
N LYS A 103 -2.51 -7.05 28.29
CA LYS A 103 -1.65 -7.12 27.10
C LYS A 103 -1.09 -5.73 26.75
N GLU A 104 0.13 -5.67 26.21
CA GLU A 104 0.83 -4.42 25.88
C GLU A 104 -0.01 -3.51 24.94
N TYR A 105 -0.65 -4.10 23.93
CA TYR A 105 -1.54 -3.38 23.01
C TYR A 105 -2.71 -2.69 23.73
N ASP A 106 -3.25 -3.31 24.79
CA ASP A 106 -4.41 -2.77 25.51
C ASP A 106 -4.02 -1.55 26.35
N LYS A 107 -2.77 -1.52 26.85
CA LYS A 107 -2.17 -0.40 27.59
C LYS A 107 -1.64 0.72 26.73
N ALA A 108 -1.47 0.49 25.42
CA ALA A 108 -0.88 1.46 24.51
C ALA A 108 -1.73 2.73 24.38
N ASN A 109 -1.07 3.87 24.25
CA ASN A 109 -1.72 5.14 24.00
C ASN A 109 -2.45 5.13 22.65
N LYS A 110 -3.74 5.47 22.68
CA LYS A 110 -4.61 5.48 21.51
C LYS A 110 -5.20 6.88 21.27
N ASN A 111 -5.49 7.17 20.01
CA ASN A 111 -6.29 8.29 19.60
C ASN A 111 -7.78 8.00 19.89
N GLU A 112 -8.64 9.02 19.78
CA GLU A 112 -10.10 8.88 19.99
C GLU A 112 -10.75 7.81 19.08
N ASP A 113 -10.22 7.61 17.87
CA ASP A 113 -10.67 6.60 16.93
C ASP A 113 -10.14 5.18 17.21
N GLY A 114 -9.35 5.04 18.28
CA GLY A 114 -8.74 3.78 18.73
C GLY A 114 -7.43 3.42 18.01
N THR A 115 -6.93 4.25 17.09
CA THR A 115 -5.62 4.03 16.45
C THR A 115 -4.48 4.36 17.41
N LEU A 116 -3.35 3.65 17.28
CA LEU A 116 -2.20 3.83 18.15
C LEU A 116 -1.48 5.16 17.90
N LYS A 117 -0.99 5.79 18.97
CA LYS A 117 -0.08 6.97 18.91
C LYS A 117 1.38 6.57 18.66
N GLU A 118 1.75 5.32 18.94
CA GLU A 118 3.07 4.74 18.72
C GLU A 118 2.94 3.25 18.38
N ASN A 119 4.02 2.62 17.89
CA ASN A 119 4.01 1.18 17.62
C ASN A 119 3.83 0.40 18.92
N ALA A 120 2.95 -0.61 18.93
CA ALA A 120 2.72 -1.45 20.10
C ALA A 120 2.62 -2.93 19.71
N LYS A 121 3.08 -3.80 20.62
CA LYS A 121 3.00 -5.24 20.44
C LYS A 121 1.60 -5.75 20.76
N TYR A 122 1.00 -6.46 19.81
CA TYR A 122 -0.22 -7.23 19.98
C TYR A 122 0.12 -8.72 20.06
N THR A 123 -0.39 -9.40 21.06
CA THR A 123 -0.26 -10.85 21.21
C THR A 123 -1.64 -11.47 21.02
N ASP A 124 -1.79 -12.33 20.01
CA ASP A 124 -3.07 -13.01 19.74
C ASP A 124 -3.33 -14.18 20.72
N SER A 125 -4.49 -14.82 20.61
CA SER A 125 -4.85 -15.98 21.44
C SER A 125 -3.99 -17.22 21.17
N GLU A 126 -3.33 -17.27 20.02
CA GLU A 126 -2.40 -18.33 19.63
C GLU A 126 -0.95 -18.03 20.07
N THR A 127 -0.75 -16.96 20.87
CA THR A 127 0.53 -16.50 21.39
C THR A 127 1.51 -15.95 20.33
N ASN A 128 1.01 -15.55 19.16
CA ASN A 128 1.82 -14.88 18.16
C ASN A 128 1.94 -13.38 18.49
N ASP A 129 3.14 -12.87 18.45
CA ASP A 129 3.45 -11.46 18.65
C ASP A 129 3.54 -10.73 17.30
N VAL A 130 2.81 -9.63 17.17
CA VAL A 130 2.81 -8.75 15.98
C VAL A 130 2.91 -7.30 16.43
N THR A 131 3.76 -6.52 15.78
CA THR A 131 3.82 -5.07 16.00
C THR A 131 2.72 -4.37 15.21
N ILE A 132 1.76 -3.76 15.91
CA ILE A 132 0.75 -2.88 15.29
C ILE A 132 1.38 -1.49 15.16
N PRO A 133 1.46 -0.92 13.96
CA PRO A 133 2.11 0.38 13.76
C PRO A 133 1.23 1.54 14.27
N LYS A 134 1.89 2.61 14.69
CA LYS A 134 1.27 3.93 14.90
C LYS A 134 0.31 4.24 13.75
N GLY A 135 -0.82 4.85 14.06
CA GLY A 135 -1.85 5.23 13.09
C GLY A 135 -2.80 4.10 12.70
N PHE A 136 -2.61 2.89 13.26
CA PHE A 136 -3.48 1.74 13.07
C PHE A 136 -4.05 1.24 14.39
N LYS A 137 -5.14 0.49 14.28
CA LYS A 137 -5.71 -0.36 15.32
C LYS A 137 -5.94 -1.76 14.78
N VAL A 138 -6.02 -2.76 15.65
CA VAL A 138 -6.52 -4.08 15.28
C VAL A 138 -7.98 -3.94 14.84
N SER A 139 -8.31 -4.46 13.67
CA SER A 139 -9.65 -4.30 13.08
C SER A 139 -10.66 -5.22 13.76
N ASN A 140 -11.84 -4.68 14.05
CA ASN A 140 -13.02 -5.44 14.48
C ASN A 140 -14.16 -5.36 13.45
N VAL A 141 -13.81 -5.05 12.20
CA VAL A 141 -14.81 -4.93 11.12
C VAL A 141 -15.44 -6.29 10.82
N ALA A 142 -16.74 -6.30 10.59
CA ALA A 142 -17.50 -7.49 10.20
C ALA A 142 -16.89 -8.13 8.93
N GLY A 143 -16.83 -9.48 8.91
CA GLY A 143 -16.23 -10.24 7.82
C GLY A 143 -14.71 -10.50 7.99
N THR A 144 -14.10 -10.11 9.11
CA THR A 144 -12.88 -10.74 9.59
C THR A 144 -13.21 -12.14 10.13
N GLU A 145 -12.30 -13.10 9.99
CA GLU A 145 -12.57 -14.50 10.41
C GLU A 145 -12.49 -14.73 11.93
N SER A 146 -12.51 -13.66 12.72
CA SER A 146 -12.55 -13.76 14.16
C SER A 146 -14.00 -14.01 14.62
N THR A 147 -14.24 -15.15 15.23
CA THR A 147 -15.55 -15.50 15.81
C THR A 147 -15.80 -14.81 17.14
N ASP A 148 -14.72 -14.33 17.82
CA ASP A 148 -14.78 -13.81 19.18
C ASP A 148 -14.31 -12.35 19.29
N GLY A 149 -14.26 -11.62 18.17
CA GLY A 149 -13.71 -10.26 18.14
C GLY A 149 -12.17 -10.20 18.19
N GLU A 150 -11.49 -11.32 18.43
CA GLU A 150 -10.04 -11.39 18.46
C GLU A 150 -9.47 -11.78 17.09
N GLN A 151 -8.48 -11.00 16.63
CA GLN A 151 -7.77 -11.25 15.39
C GLN A 151 -6.56 -12.15 15.66
N THR A 152 -6.41 -13.24 14.90
CA THR A 152 -5.23 -14.12 14.99
C THR A 152 -4.37 -14.06 13.73
N VAL A 153 -3.07 -14.31 13.91
CA VAL A 153 -2.11 -14.35 12.81
C VAL A 153 -2.46 -15.48 11.83
N SER A 154 -2.84 -16.65 12.33
CA SER A 154 -3.14 -17.82 11.50
C SER A 154 -4.34 -17.60 10.57
N LYS A 155 -5.28 -16.74 10.96
CA LYS A 155 -6.47 -16.37 10.17
C LYS A 155 -6.28 -15.10 9.34
N GLY A 156 -5.11 -14.45 9.42
CA GLY A 156 -4.84 -13.17 8.76
C GLY A 156 -5.30 -11.99 9.61
N LEU A 157 -4.50 -11.64 10.64
CA LEU A 157 -4.72 -10.49 11.50
C LEU A 157 -4.87 -9.21 10.68
N VAL A 158 -5.97 -8.49 10.86
CA VAL A 158 -6.31 -7.26 10.13
C VAL A 158 -6.06 -6.04 11.00
N ILE A 159 -5.38 -5.04 10.43
CA ILE A 159 -5.27 -3.70 11.01
C ILE A 159 -6.01 -2.67 10.14
N GLN A 160 -6.49 -1.60 10.78
CA GLN A 160 -7.24 -0.54 10.11
C GLN A 160 -6.72 0.84 10.53
N ASP A 161 -6.52 1.74 9.56
CA ASP A 161 -6.21 3.15 9.84
C ASP A 161 -7.46 3.99 10.11
N LYS A 162 -7.27 5.26 10.51
CA LYS A 162 -8.36 6.21 10.76
C LYS A 162 -9.23 6.51 9.53
N ARG A 163 -8.71 6.28 8.32
CA ARG A 163 -9.43 6.46 7.05
C ARG A 163 -10.20 5.20 6.66
N GLY A 164 -10.05 4.10 7.42
CA GLY A 164 -10.66 2.80 7.16
C GLY A 164 -9.93 1.96 6.11
N ASN A 165 -8.67 2.28 5.79
CA ASN A 165 -7.84 1.38 4.98
C ASN A 165 -7.42 0.18 5.82
N GLU A 166 -7.47 -1.01 5.24
CA GLU A 166 -7.20 -2.26 5.92
C GLU A 166 -6.02 -3.02 5.33
N PHE A 167 -5.21 -3.58 6.21
CA PHE A 167 -4.04 -4.39 5.85
C PHE A 167 -4.03 -5.68 6.66
N VAL A 168 -3.48 -6.73 6.09
CA VAL A 168 -3.39 -8.07 6.70
C VAL A 168 -1.94 -8.40 6.99
N TRP A 169 -1.67 -8.88 8.19
CA TRP A 169 -0.35 -9.40 8.57
C TRP A 169 -0.06 -10.71 7.86
N VAL A 170 1.07 -10.77 7.18
CA VAL A 170 1.63 -11.98 6.56
C VAL A 170 2.87 -12.38 7.34
N PRO A 171 2.83 -13.50 8.08
CA PRO A 171 3.96 -13.97 8.85
C PRO A 171 5.06 -14.54 7.96
N VAL A 172 6.31 -14.29 8.32
CA VAL A 172 7.51 -14.89 7.72
C VAL A 172 8.25 -15.66 8.79
N ASN A 173 7.83 -16.90 9.00
CA ASN A 173 8.44 -17.79 9.96
C ASN A 173 9.70 -18.43 9.37
N TYR A 174 10.85 -18.15 9.94
CA TYR A 174 12.14 -18.72 9.55
C TYR A 174 12.94 -19.20 10.77
N THR A 175 13.85 -20.13 10.54
CA THR A 175 14.80 -20.57 11.55
C THR A 175 16.10 -19.80 11.33
N ALA A 176 16.47 -18.97 12.32
CA ALA A 176 17.71 -18.22 12.26
C ALA A 176 18.92 -19.16 12.31
N THR A 177 19.88 -18.91 11.45
CA THR A 177 21.15 -19.65 11.41
C THR A 177 22.26 -18.95 12.21
N GLY A 178 22.08 -17.66 12.51
CA GLY A 178 23.10 -16.79 13.09
C GLY A 178 24.25 -16.50 12.14
N LYS A 179 24.07 -16.73 10.83
CA LYS A 179 25.06 -16.49 9.79
C LYS A 179 24.58 -15.42 8.82
N ASP A 180 25.50 -14.68 8.26
CA ASP A 180 25.35 -13.71 7.18
C ASP A 180 26.55 -13.90 6.24
N GLU A 181 26.51 -14.96 5.42
CA GLU A 181 27.62 -15.31 4.53
C GLU A 181 27.77 -14.29 3.38
N ASN A 182 26.71 -13.55 3.05
CA ASN A 182 26.70 -12.51 2.02
C ASN A 182 27.18 -11.14 2.54
N GLY A 183 27.24 -10.92 3.86
CA GLY A 183 27.62 -9.64 4.46
C GLY A 183 26.63 -8.50 4.20
N ASN A 184 25.35 -8.82 3.96
CA ASN A 184 24.31 -7.86 3.62
C ASN A 184 23.43 -7.44 4.82
N GLY A 185 23.66 -8.02 5.99
CA GLY A 185 22.92 -7.77 7.22
C GLY A 185 21.65 -8.61 7.36
N LEU A 186 21.51 -9.67 6.56
CA LEU A 186 20.40 -10.61 6.62
C LEU A 186 20.91 -11.99 7.05
N ASP A 187 20.11 -12.69 7.87
CA ASP A 187 20.39 -14.07 8.28
C ASP A 187 20.15 -15.03 7.10
N ASP A 188 21.06 -15.96 6.85
CA ASP A 188 20.97 -16.92 5.74
C ASP A 188 19.70 -17.78 5.80
N GLY A 189 19.20 -18.10 7.01
CA GLY A 189 17.94 -18.82 7.19
C GLY A 189 16.71 -17.99 6.80
N PHE A 190 16.78 -16.68 7.06
CA PHE A 190 15.76 -15.74 6.59
C PHE A 190 15.77 -15.65 5.06
N GLU A 191 16.92 -15.43 4.41
CA GLU A 191 17.02 -15.37 2.95
C GLU A 191 16.62 -16.69 2.28
N ALA A 192 16.90 -17.83 2.90
CA ALA A 192 16.44 -19.12 2.42
C ALA A 192 14.92 -19.28 2.46
N THR A 193 14.24 -18.60 3.37
CA THR A 193 12.79 -18.67 3.60
C THR A 193 12.03 -17.58 2.86
N PHE A 194 12.46 -16.32 2.99
CA PHE A 194 11.83 -15.15 2.40
C PHE A 194 12.51 -14.79 1.10
N LYS A 195 12.15 -15.52 0.07
CA LYS A 195 12.71 -15.40 -1.29
C LYS A 195 11.62 -15.59 -2.34
N ARG A 196 11.88 -15.12 -3.55
CA ARG A 196 11.00 -15.37 -4.69
C ARG A 196 10.93 -16.88 -5.01
N SER A 197 9.75 -17.35 -5.34
CA SER A 197 9.49 -18.77 -5.66
C SER A 197 9.84 -19.15 -7.11
N THR A 198 10.61 -18.33 -7.82
CA THR A 198 11.04 -18.60 -9.19
C THR A 198 12.54 -18.85 -9.26
N THR A 199 12.94 -19.79 -10.11
CA THR A 199 14.34 -20.05 -10.47
C THR A 199 14.74 -19.38 -11.79
N ASN A 200 13.80 -18.72 -12.47
CA ASN A 200 14.07 -18.03 -13.72
C ASN A 200 14.86 -16.74 -13.45
N SER A 201 16.13 -16.72 -13.87
CA SER A 201 17.07 -15.60 -13.65
C SER A 201 16.69 -14.31 -14.38
N SER A 202 15.75 -14.34 -15.34
CA SER A 202 15.25 -13.11 -15.97
C SER A 202 14.35 -12.29 -15.04
N TYR A 203 13.78 -12.89 -13.99
CA TYR A 203 13.05 -12.18 -12.96
C TYR A 203 14.03 -11.71 -11.88
N THR A 204 14.02 -10.43 -11.58
CA THR A 204 14.94 -9.81 -10.61
C THR A 204 14.22 -8.92 -9.62
N GLU A 205 14.77 -8.83 -8.41
CA GLU A 205 14.30 -7.92 -7.37
C GLU A 205 15.43 -7.75 -6.33
N PRO A 206 15.91 -6.55 -6.05
CA PRO A 206 15.52 -5.30 -6.73
C PRO A 206 16.02 -5.28 -8.18
N TYR A 207 15.46 -4.37 -8.99
CA TYR A 207 15.88 -4.22 -10.37
C TYR A 207 17.03 -3.19 -10.48
N ALA A 208 18.17 -3.61 -11.02
CA ALA A 208 19.38 -2.78 -11.09
C ALA A 208 19.21 -1.47 -11.89
N ASN A 209 18.31 -1.46 -12.88
CA ASN A 209 17.98 -0.31 -13.71
C ASN A 209 16.65 0.34 -13.30
N GLY A 210 16.21 0.15 -12.06
CA GLY A 210 15.03 0.76 -11.48
C GLY A 210 15.22 2.26 -11.18
N TYR A 211 14.34 2.78 -10.33
CA TYR A 211 14.50 4.15 -9.87
C TYR A 211 15.66 4.29 -8.87
N SER A 212 16.19 5.52 -8.76
CA SER A 212 17.26 5.79 -7.79
C SER A 212 16.80 5.48 -6.35
N GLY A 213 17.49 4.56 -5.67
CA GLY A 213 17.16 4.12 -4.32
C GLY A 213 16.32 2.85 -4.24
N GLU A 214 15.91 2.22 -5.35
CA GLU A 214 15.14 0.96 -5.32
C GLU A 214 15.84 -0.14 -4.53
N ASN A 215 17.15 -0.28 -4.68
CA ASN A 215 17.92 -1.25 -3.91
C ASN A 215 17.90 -0.96 -2.40
N THR A 216 18.01 0.32 -2.01
CA THR A 216 17.95 0.74 -0.60
C THR A 216 16.56 0.45 -0.02
N ASP A 217 15.50 0.79 -0.74
CA ASP A 217 14.12 0.52 -0.33
C ASP A 217 13.88 -0.99 -0.15
N TYR A 218 14.37 -1.79 -1.10
CA TYR A 218 14.29 -3.26 -1.01
C TYR A 218 15.02 -3.80 0.24
N MET A 219 16.27 -3.38 0.48
CA MET A 219 17.03 -3.83 1.63
C MET A 219 16.42 -3.36 2.96
N ASN A 220 15.84 -2.17 3.03
CA ASN A 220 15.11 -1.70 4.20
C ASN A 220 13.89 -2.60 4.47
N MET A 221 13.12 -2.93 3.43
CA MET A 221 12.00 -3.87 3.54
C MET A 221 12.47 -5.25 4.03
N MET A 222 13.53 -5.81 3.44
CA MET A 222 14.07 -7.12 3.85
C MET A 222 14.48 -7.15 5.32
N LYS A 223 15.23 -6.13 5.78
CA LYS A 223 15.67 -6.01 7.18
C LYS A 223 14.49 -5.85 8.13
N SER A 224 13.49 -5.07 7.75
CA SER A 224 12.27 -4.91 8.54
C SER A 224 11.52 -6.24 8.67
N VAL A 225 11.32 -6.96 7.57
CA VAL A 225 10.62 -8.25 7.58
C VAL A 225 11.38 -9.29 8.43
N GLN A 226 12.71 -9.30 8.35
CA GLN A 226 13.53 -10.16 9.21
C GLN A 226 13.32 -9.84 10.70
N ALA A 227 13.42 -8.55 11.05
CA ALA A 227 13.34 -8.11 12.45
C ALA A 227 11.95 -8.35 13.06
N ASN A 228 10.89 -8.10 12.28
CA ASN A 228 9.50 -8.20 12.73
C ASN A 228 8.84 -9.55 12.42
N LYS A 229 9.52 -10.44 11.68
CA LYS A 229 9.02 -11.76 11.27
C LYS A 229 7.73 -11.69 10.42
N GLY A 230 7.59 -10.64 9.63
CA GLY A 230 6.44 -10.46 8.76
C GLY A 230 6.31 -9.03 8.23
N PHE A 231 5.23 -8.80 7.52
CA PHE A 231 4.86 -7.52 6.92
C PHE A 231 3.34 -7.44 6.77
N TYR A 232 2.83 -6.27 6.41
CA TYR A 232 1.43 -6.08 6.10
C TYR A 232 1.21 -5.97 4.59
N ILE A 233 0.18 -6.64 4.07
CA ILE A 233 -0.27 -6.50 2.68
C ILE A 233 -1.67 -5.88 2.67
N GLY A 234 -2.00 -5.08 1.67
CA GLY A 234 -3.36 -4.56 1.52
C GLY A 234 -4.39 -5.67 1.58
N ARG A 235 -5.39 -5.55 2.46
CA ARG A 235 -6.50 -6.51 2.57
C ARG A 235 -7.25 -6.64 1.25
N TYR A 236 -7.34 -5.54 0.52
CA TYR A 236 -7.93 -5.40 -0.80
C TYR A 236 -6.86 -4.89 -1.77
N GLU A 237 -7.06 -5.09 -3.06
CA GLU A 237 -6.35 -4.34 -4.08
C GLU A 237 -6.58 -2.82 -3.89
N ALA A 238 -5.69 -1.99 -4.42
CA ALA A 238 -5.87 -0.55 -4.38
C ALA A 238 -7.15 -0.14 -5.11
N GLY A 239 -7.91 0.73 -4.49
CA GLY A 239 -9.14 1.26 -5.04
C GLY A 239 -9.23 2.78 -4.97
N THR A 240 -10.33 3.28 -5.48
CA THR A 240 -10.73 4.70 -5.48
C THR A 240 -12.18 4.84 -5.05
N THR A 241 -12.57 6.06 -4.65
CA THR A 241 -13.96 6.37 -4.30
C THR A 241 -14.85 6.66 -5.52
N SER A 242 -14.24 6.78 -6.70
CA SER A 242 -14.96 7.02 -7.97
C SER A 242 -14.34 6.19 -9.08
N PRO A 243 -15.12 5.70 -10.06
CA PRO A 243 -14.60 4.93 -11.18
C PRO A 243 -13.51 5.67 -11.96
N ARG A 244 -12.47 4.93 -12.38
CA ARG A 244 -11.46 5.42 -13.30
C ARG A 244 -11.78 4.90 -14.70
N THR A 245 -11.73 5.79 -15.68
CA THR A 245 -12.09 5.49 -17.08
C THR A 245 -10.90 5.61 -18.04
N ASP A 246 -9.83 6.24 -17.59
CA ASP A 246 -8.63 6.49 -18.39
C ASP A 246 -7.41 6.83 -17.50
N THR A 247 -6.29 7.12 -18.15
CA THR A 247 -5.02 7.50 -17.53
C THR A 247 -4.92 8.98 -17.15
N THR A 248 -5.87 9.81 -17.52
CA THR A 248 -5.79 11.28 -17.38
C THR A 248 -6.18 11.75 -15.98
N THR A 249 -7.01 10.97 -15.28
CA THR A 249 -7.42 11.27 -13.90
C THR A 249 -6.27 10.99 -12.94
N THR A 250 -5.50 12.03 -12.63
CA THR A 250 -4.22 11.91 -11.91
C THR A 250 -4.32 12.03 -10.40
N THR A 251 -5.49 12.31 -9.84
CA THR A 251 -5.65 12.77 -8.45
C THR A 251 -6.54 11.91 -7.57
N SER A 252 -6.93 10.71 -8.02
CA SER A 252 -7.73 9.83 -7.18
C SER A 252 -6.92 9.39 -5.96
N THR A 253 -7.46 9.61 -4.78
CA THR A 253 -6.88 9.12 -3.53
C THR A 253 -6.92 7.59 -3.52
N VAL A 254 -5.79 6.96 -3.24
CA VAL A 254 -5.71 5.51 -3.06
C VAL A 254 -6.42 5.14 -1.77
N VAL A 255 -7.29 4.14 -1.85
CA VAL A 255 -7.90 3.50 -0.69
C VAL A 255 -7.67 1.99 -0.75
N VAL A 256 -7.58 1.35 0.41
CA VAL A 256 -7.50 -0.11 0.57
C VAL A 256 -8.70 -0.52 1.41
N LYS A 257 -9.86 -0.54 0.76
CA LYS A 257 -11.16 -0.71 1.42
C LYS A 257 -12.04 -1.66 0.63
N ARG A 258 -12.99 -2.27 1.32
CA ARG A 258 -14.06 -3.03 0.69
C ARG A 258 -14.96 -2.12 -0.14
N ASP A 259 -15.50 -2.65 -1.23
CA ASP A 259 -16.46 -1.98 -2.12
C ASP A 259 -15.93 -0.71 -2.83
N ALA A 260 -14.61 -0.52 -2.86
CA ALA A 260 -13.98 0.53 -3.65
C ALA A 260 -13.94 0.14 -5.14
N TYR A 261 -13.90 1.13 -6.03
CA TYR A 261 -13.64 0.87 -7.43
C TYR A 261 -12.15 0.54 -7.62
N PRO A 262 -11.76 -0.58 -8.27
CA PRO A 262 -10.35 -0.91 -8.48
C PRO A 262 -9.58 0.25 -9.11
N TYR A 263 -8.36 0.49 -8.64
CA TYR A 263 -7.50 1.55 -9.18
C TYR A 263 -6.88 1.10 -10.51
N ILE A 264 -7.69 1.06 -11.55
CA ILE A 264 -7.31 0.68 -12.92
C ILE A 264 -6.70 1.87 -13.70
N TYR A 265 -6.23 1.64 -14.93
CA TYR A 265 -5.57 2.63 -15.78
C TYR A 265 -4.34 3.27 -15.11
N VAL A 266 -3.52 2.46 -14.47
CA VAL A 266 -2.31 2.85 -13.76
C VAL A 266 -1.09 2.12 -14.33
N GLY A 267 -0.03 2.86 -14.64
CA GLY A 267 1.27 2.27 -14.96
C GLY A 267 2.08 1.99 -13.70
N TRP A 268 3.26 1.37 -13.84
CA TRP A 268 4.10 1.00 -12.72
C TRP A 268 4.77 2.20 -12.01
N GLY A 269 5.30 3.18 -12.71
CA GLY A 269 6.28 4.21 -12.34
C GLY A 269 6.26 4.81 -10.93
N ASN A 270 7.45 5.18 -10.44
CA ASN A 270 7.65 5.86 -9.15
C ASN A 270 7.65 7.39 -9.29
N ALA A 271 8.39 7.95 -10.27
CA ALA A 271 8.49 9.39 -10.52
C ALA A 271 8.52 9.70 -12.00
N MET A 272 8.42 11.00 -12.32
CA MET A 272 8.33 11.47 -13.72
C MET A 272 9.46 11.00 -14.66
N ASN A 273 10.60 10.60 -14.12
CA ASN A 273 11.80 10.27 -14.88
C ASN A 273 12.31 8.84 -14.73
N ASP A 274 11.59 7.99 -13.99
CA ASP A 274 12.06 6.63 -13.68
C ASP A 274 12.05 5.70 -14.89
N ILE A 275 11.39 6.09 -15.98
CA ILE A 275 11.26 5.29 -17.19
C ILE A 275 11.82 6.11 -18.36
N THR A 276 13.12 6.34 -18.31
CA THR A 276 13.81 7.18 -19.28
C THR A 276 14.08 6.50 -20.62
N THR A 277 13.97 5.18 -20.68
CA THR A 277 14.35 4.37 -21.86
C THR A 277 13.18 4.02 -22.78
N ASP A 278 11.94 4.26 -22.36
CA ASP A 278 10.77 3.99 -23.20
C ASP A 278 10.29 5.28 -23.88
N VAL A 279 10.61 5.41 -25.15
CA VAL A 279 10.24 6.56 -25.99
C VAL A 279 8.73 6.69 -26.22
N THR A 280 7.95 5.66 -25.86
CA THR A 280 6.48 5.65 -26.01
C THR A 280 5.77 6.10 -24.76
N TYR A 281 6.49 6.41 -23.68
CA TYR A 281 5.90 6.79 -22.41
C TYR A 281 5.03 8.04 -22.54
N SER A 282 3.74 7.85 -22.36
CA SER A 282 2.77 8.94 -22.41
C SER A 282 3.02 9.93 -21.27
N SER A 283 3.11 11.21 -21.59
CA SER A 283 3.19 12.29 -20.60
C SER A 283 2.05 12.25 -19.57
N LYS A 284 0.93 11.58 -19.86
CA LYS A 284 -0.23 11.38 -19.01
C LYS A 284 0.00 10.45 -17.82
N LEU A 285 0.97 9.52 -17.92
CA LEU A 285 1.31 8.56 -16.85
C LEU A 285 2.47 9.01 -15.97
N ARG A 286 3.14 10.11 -16.34
CA ARG A 286 4.34 10.56 -15.63
C ARG A 286 4.06 10.89 -14.16
N GLY A 287 4.84 10.28 -13.29
CA GLY A 287 4.92 10.64 -11.87
C GLY A 287 3.81 10.15 -10.96
N LYS A 288 2.87 9.35 -11.43
CA LYS A 288 1.75 8.85 -10.62
C LYS A 288 1.40 7.40 -10.91
N GLY A 289 2.40 6.56 -11.10
CA GLY A 289 2.23 5.12 -11.22
C GLY A 289 2.04 4.43 -9.87
N ALA A 290 1.87 3.12 -9.89
CA ALA A 290 1.59 2.28 -8.74
C ALA A 290 2.65 2.44 -7.62
N VAL A 291 3.94 2.53 -7.97
CA VAL A 291 5.02 2.75 -7.00
C VAL A 291 4.86 4.09 -6.29
N TYR A 292 4.67 5.19 -7.06
CA TYR A 292 4.47 6.52 -6.48
C TYR A 292 3.25 6.55 -5.55
N LEU A 293 2.13 6.03 -6.02
CA LEU A 293 0.86 6.03 -5.28
C LEU A 293 0.96 5.23 -3.98
N SER A 294 1.61 4.07 -4.01
CA SER A 294 1.81 3.25 -2.81
C SER A 294 2.73 3.93 -1.80
N LYS A 295 3.86 4.49 -2.24
CA LYS A 295 4.84 5.18 -1.37
C LYS A 295 4.28 6.48 -0.75
N ASN A 296 3.35 7.14 -1.44
CA ASN A 296 2.75 8.40 -0.99
C ASN A 296 1.31 8.25 -0.49
N MET A 297 0.90 7.03 -0.13
CA MET A 297 -0.41 6.77 0.46
C MET A 297 -0.56 7.45 1.84
N TYR A 298 0.55 7.59 2.55
CA TYR A 298 0.65 8.25 3.85
C TYR A 298 1.69 9.36 3.82
N THR A 299 1.47 10.40 4.60
CA THR A 299 2.45 11.47 4.81
C THR A 299 3.54 11.00 5.79
N ALA A 300 4.71 11.64 5.75
CA ALA A 300 5.80 11.31 6.66
C ALA A 300 5.35 11.45 8.13
N GLY A 301 5.59 10.40 8.92
CA GLY A 301 5.24 10.35 10.34
C GLY A 301 3.75 10.12 10.64
N GLU A 302 2.88 10.03 9.64
CA GLU A 302 1.45 9.73 9.84
C GLU A 302 1.25 8.32 10.41
N ILE A 303 2.05 7.37 9.94
CA ILE A 303 2.03 5.97 10.41
C ILE A 303 3.40 5.52 10.88
N GLY A 304 3.45 4.50 11.74
CA GLY A 304 4.68 3.88 12.24
C GLY A 304 5.22 2.76 11.36
N ALA A 305 4.94 2.83 10.06
CA ALA A 305 5.38 1.88 9.04
C ALA A 305 5.71 2.62 7.74
N THR A 306 6.40 1.96 6.84
CA THR A 306 6.68 2.45 5.48
C THR A 306 5.71 1.80 4.49
N SER A 307 4.98 2.63 3.74
CA SER A 307 4.10 2.17 2.67
C SER A 307 4.86 2.02 1.35
N THR A 308 4.62 0.93 0.65
CA THR A 308 5.30 0.59 -0.61
C THR A 308 4.35 -0.15 -1.55
N LEU A 309 4.72 -0.24 -2.83
CA LEU A 309 4.13 -1.23 -3.72
C LEU A 309 4.59 -2.63 -3.28
N CYS A 310 3.71 -3.62 -3.35
CA CYS A 310 4.04 -4.99 -2.98
C CYS A 310 5.24 -5.51 -3.78
N TYR A 311 6.26 -6.04 -3.08
CA TYR A 311 7.40 -6.70 -3.70
C TYR A 311 7.03 -8.11 -4.17
N GLY A 312 7.74 -8.63 -5.17
CA GLY A 312 7.53 -10.00 -5.65
C GLY A 312 7.79 -11.04 -4.57
N VAL A 313 8.79 -10.82 -3.71
CA VAL A 313 9.06 -11.69 -2.55
C VAL A 313 7.93 -11.62 -1.51
N GLN A 314 7.32 -10.46 -1.31
CA GLN A 314 6.16 -10.30 -0.42
C GLN A 314 4.92 -11.01 -0.99
N TRP A 315 4.69 -10.88 -2.31
CA TRP A 315 3.62 -11.60 -2.98
C TRP A 315 3.77 -13.12 -2.83
N ASP A 316 4.97 -13.66 -3.07
CA ASP A 316 5.22 -15.09 -2.94
C ASP A 316 5.06 -15.59 -1.49
N ALA A 317 5.44 -14.77 -0.52
CA ALA A 317 5.17 -15.07 0.89
C ALA A 317 3.66 -15.06 1.20
N ALA A 318 2.90 -14.11 0.63
CA ALA A 318 1.45 -14.09 0.74
C ALA A 318 0.82 -15.32 0.08
N MET A 319 1.29 -15.74 -1.12
CA MET A 319 0.84 -16.98 -1.76
C MET A 319 1.06 -18.19 -0.85
N LYS A 320 2.25 -18.31 -0.25
CA LYS A 320 2.55 -19.41 0.68
C LYS A 320 1.66 -19.36 1.94
N PHE A 321 1.30 -18.18 2.40
CA PHE A 321 0.44 -17.98 3.57
C PHE A 321 -1.01 -18.38 3.32
N VAL A 322 -1.54 -18.08 2.11
CA VAL A 322 -2.95 -18.35 1.76
C VAL A 322 -3.18 -19.75 1.19
N GLU A 323 -2.13 -20.43 0.73
CA GLU A 323 -2.22 -21.77 0.12
C GLU A 323 -2.81 -22.78 1.10
N ASP A 324 -3.93 -23.39 0.73
CA ASP A 324 -4.55 -24.51 1.44
C ASP A 324 -5.34 -25.42 0.46
N SER A 325 -6.11 -26.35 0.98
CA SER A 325 -6.90 -27.28 0.14
C SER A 325 -7.99 -26.61 -0.69
N THR A 326 -8.39 -25.38 -0.35
CA THR A 326 -9.46 -24.63 -1.01
C THR A 326 -8.93 -23.44 -1.82
N HIS A 327 -7.75 -22.95 -1.50
CA HIS A 327 -7.12 -21.79 -2.13
C HIS A 327 -5.81 -22.18 -2.82
N SER A 328 -5.92 -22.94 -3.92
CA SER A 328 -4.74 -23.28 -4.72
C SER A 328 -4.22 -22.05 -5.45
N THR A 329 -2.93 -21.74 -5.24
CA THR A 329 -2.27 -20.60 -5.89
C THR A 329 -1.78 -20.91 -7.30
N THR A 330 -1.74 -22.18 -7.70
CA THR A 330 -1.35 -22.64 -9.06
C THR A 330 -2.54 -22.90 -9.98
N ASN A 331 -3.75 -22.99 -9.45
CA ASN A 331 -5.03 -22.94 -10.17
C ASN A 331 -6.05 -22.21 -9.30
N SER A 332 -6.23 -20.95 -9.53
CA SER A 332 -7.02 -20.08 -8.67
C SER A 332 -8.45 -19.85 -9.14
N THR A 333 -8.90 -20.61 -10.17
CA THR A 333 -10.22 -20.41 -10.79
C THR A 333 -11.35 -20.38 -9.76
N THR A 334 -11.34 -21.26 -8.77
CA THR A 334 -12.49 -21.45 -7.86
C THR A 334 -12.65 -20.40 -6.79
N TRP A 335 -11.58 -19.62 -6.50
CA TRP A 335 -11.58 -18.64 -5.41
C TRP A 335 -11.21 -17.21 -5.85
N GLY A 336 -11.29 -16.93 -7.17
CA GLY A 336 -10.99 -15.62 -7.74
C GLY A 336 -12.05 -15.14 -8.74
N ASN A 337 -12.09 -13.85 -8.98
CA ASN A 337 -12.92 -13.28 -10.03
C ASN A 337 -12.23 -13.44 -11.40
N TYR A 338 -12.38 -14.61 -11.99
CA TYR A 338 -11.87 -14.96 -13.32
C TYR A 338 -13.00 -15.18 -14.32
N LYS A 339 -12.67 -15.09 -15.62
CA LYS A 339 -13.62 -15.34 -16.70
C LYS A 339 -14.27 -16.72 -16.62
N ASP A 340 -13.51 -17.74 -16.25
CA ASP A 340 -13.93 -19.14 -16.18
C ASP A 340 -14.46 -19.58 -14.79
N ASN A 341 -14.62 -18.65 -13.84
CA ASN A 341 -15.29 -18.90 -12.58
C ASN A 341 -16.73 -18.39 -12.62
N ALA A 342 -17.71 -19.26 -12.43
CA ALA A 342 -19.11 -18.87 -12.22
C ALA A 342 -19.34 -18.54 -10.75
N TRP A 343 -20.04 -17.44 -10.50
CA TRP A 343 -20.34 -17.01 -9.14
C TRP A 343 -21.70 -16.32 -9.02
N THR A 344 -22.23 -16.27 -7.83
CA THR A 344 -23.39 -15.47 -7.46
C THR A 344 -23.05 -14.62 -6.26
N ILE A 345 -23.24 -13.31 -6.37
CA ILE A 345 -22.95 -12.34 -5.32
C ILE A 345 -24.26 -11.67 -4.91
N ASP A 346 -24.57 -11.73 -3.61
CA ASP A 346 -25.66 -11.00 -2.96
C ASP A 346 -25.05 -10.05 -1.94
N ARG A 347 -24.57 -8.89 -2.44
CA ARG A 347 -23.95 -7.87 -1.62
C ARG A 347 -24.35 -6.48 -2.11
N PRO A 348 -25.32 -5.82 -1.45
CA PRO A 348 -25.87 -4.55 -1.92
C PRO A 348 -24.89 -3.38 -2.00
N THR A 349 -23.76 -3.46 -1.29
CA THR A 349 -22.72 -2.41 -1.33
C THR A 349 -21.70 -2.60 -2.46
N ALA A 350 -21.62 -3.81 -3.03
CA ALA A 350 -20.77 -4.09 -4.17
C ALA A 350 -21.38 -3.60 -5.48
N SER A 351 -20.52 -3.34 -6.45
CA SER A 351 -20.91 -2.97 -7.81
C SER A 351 -20.08 -3.73 -8.84
N TYR A 352 -20.58 -3.79 -10.06
CA TYR A 352 -19.90 -4.44 -11.18
C TYR A 352 -19.99 -3.62 -12.46
N THR A 353 -19.07 -3.90 -13.39
CA THR A 353 -19.11 -3.37 -14.75
C THR A 353 -18.65 -4.42 -15.76
N THR A 354 -19.21 -4.37 -16.95
CA THR A 354 -18.75 -5.12 -18.14
C THR A 354 -18.04 -4.21 -19.15
N SER A 355 -17.98 -2.90 -18.85
CA SER A 355 -17.34 -1.89 -19.69
C SER A 355 -16.66 -0.83 -18.81
N PRO A 356 -15.48 -1.13 -18.21
CA PRO A 356 -14.82 -0.23 -17.28
C PRO A 356 -14.52 1.16 -17.86
N SER A 357 -14.17 1.22 -19.15
CA SER A 357 -13.87 2.48 -19.85
C SER A 357 -15.07 3.45 -19.96
N SER A 358 -16.29 2.95 -19.80
CA SER A 358 -17.50 3.79 -19.82
C SER A 358 -17.69 4.58 -18.52
N GLY A 359 -17.05 4.17 -17.44
CA GLY A 359 -17.28 4.69 -16.09
C GLY A 359 -18.64 4.29 -15.49
N SER A 360 -19.41 3.45 -16.20
CA SER A 360 -20.72 3.01 -15.73
C SER A 360 -20.59 1.75 -14.91
N TRP A 361 -21.05 1.82 -13.66
CA TRP A 361 -21.09 0.70 -12.72
C TRP A 361 -22.52 0.45 -12.27
N THR A 362 -22.86 -0.81 -12.07
CA THR A 362 -24.18 -1.23 -11.62
C THR A 362 -24.06 -1.80 -10.20
N ALA A 363 -24.82 -1.24 -9.27
CA ALA A 363 -24.90 -1.78 -7.91
C ALA A 363 -25.56 -3.17 -7.91
N ILE A 364 -25.08 -4.06 -7.07
CA ILE A 364 -25.67 -5.38 -6.86
C ILE A 364 -26.82 -5.23 -5.87
N THR A 365 -28.01 -4.87 -6.35
CA THR A 365 -29.19 -4.66 -5.49
C THR A 365 -29.89 -5.95 -5.06
N SER A 366 -29.61 -7.04 -5.76
CA SER A 366 -30.05 -8.40 -5.50
C SER A 366 -29.06 -9.36 -6.15
N ASN A 367 -29.18 -10.65 -5.92
CA ASN A 367 -28.29 -11.66 -6.48
C ASN A 367 -27.84 -11.37 -7.91
N LYS A 368 -26.56 -11.06 -8.10
CA LYS A 368 -25.92 -10.97 -9.41
C LYS A 368 -25.17 -12.26 -9.67
N SER A 369 -25.61 -12.99 -10.67
CA SER A 369 -24.92 -14.20 -11.13
C SER A 369 -24.08 -13.89 -12.38
N LYS A 370 -22.98 -14.60 -12.50
CA LYS A 370 -22.09 -14.66 -13.64
C LYS A 370 -21.91 -16.12 -14.04
N THR A 371 -22.02 -16.39 -15.32
CA THR A 371 -21.70 -17.70 -15.89
C THR A 371 -20.22 -17.77 -16.31
N ASN A 372 -19.71 -18.97 -16.56
CA ASN A 372 -18.40 -19.13 -17.20
C ASN A 372 -18.39 -18.42 -18.56
N SER A 373 -17.27 -17.82 -18.89
CA SER A 373 -17.02 -17.04 -20.13
C SER A 373 -17.47 -15.59 -20.13
N GLU A 374 -18.09 -15.08 -19.07
CA GLU A 374 -18.36 -13.66 -18.91
C GLU A 374 -17.16 -12.96 -18.26
N SER A 375 -16.82 -11.77 -18.76
CA SER A 375 -15.80 -10.88 -18.18
C SER A 375 -16.48 -9.75 -17.43
N ILE A 376 -16.43 -9.79 -16.11
CA ILE A 376 -17.08 -8.83 -15.22
C ILE A 376 -16.08 -8.33 -14.19
N LEU A 377 -15.77 -7.04 -14.21
CA LEU A 377 -14.96 -6.39 -13.19
C LEU A 377 -15.86 -6.03 -11.99
N LEU A 378 -15.37 -6.30 -10.79
CA LEU A 378 -16.05 -6.06 -9.53
C LEU A 378 -15.38 -4.95 -8.71
N THR A 379 -16.14 -4.31 -7.83
CA THR A 379 -15.54 -3.52 -6.74
C THR A 379 -14.74 -4.43 -5.81
N THR A 380 -13.72 -3.87 -5.15
CA THR A 380 -12.78 -4.60 -4.28
C THR A 380 -13.52 -5.34 -3.16
N GLY A 381 -13.15 -6.61 -2.92
CA GLY A 381 -13.77 -7.41 -1.87
C GLY A 381 -15.27 -7.68 -2.06
N ALA A 382 -15.75 -7.71 -3.29
CA ALA A 382 -17.18 -7.88 -3.60
C ALA A 382 -17.77 -9.20 -3.07
N SER A 383 -16.96 -10.26 -2.94
CA SER A 383 -17.41 -11.55 -2.45
C SER A 383 -16.45 -12.16 -1.42
N ASP A 384 -17.01 -12.75 -0.36
CA ASP A 384 -16.22 -13.51 0.59
C ASP A 384 -15.65 -14.80 -0.01
N SER A 385 -16.19 -15.27 -1.16
CA SER A 385 -15.63 -16.40 -1.91
C SER A 385 -14.27 -16.08 -2.56
N PHE A 386 -13.90 -14.81 -2.64
CA PHE A 386 -12.62 -14.34 -3.20
C PHE A 386 -11.63 -13.94 -2.11
N LYS A 387 -11.81 -14.47 -0.90
CA LYS A 387 -11.00 -14.17 0.27
C LYS A 387 -10.24 -15.42 0.75
N ALA A 388 -8.94 -15.25 1.00
CA ALA A 388 -8.12 -16.23 1.70
C ALA A 388 -7.35 -15.54 2.82
N LYS A 389 -7.37 -16.09 4.05
CA LYS A 389 -6.70 -15.48 5.22
C LYS A 389 -6.98 -13.97 5.38
N ASN A 390 -8.24 -13.57 5.23
CA ASN A 390 -8.66 -12.16 5.24
C ASN A 390 -8.13 -11.27 4.11
N ILE A 391 -7.39 -11.79 3.14
CA ILE A 391 -6.93 -11.07 1.96
C ILE A 391 -7.89 -11.36 0.80
N PHE A 392 -8.42 -10.32 0.17
CA PHE A 392 -9.35 -10.41 -0.95
C PHE A 392 -8.63 -10.20 -2.28
N ASP A 393 -9.19 -10.76 -3.33
CA ASP A 393 -8.84 -10.47 -4.72
C ASP A 393 -7.35 -10.70 -5.07
N LEU A 394 -6.64 -11.57 -4.33
CA LEU A 394 -5.30 -12.04 -4.74
C LEU A 394 -5.37 -12.89 -6.00
N ALA A 395 -6.57 -13.37 -6.30
CA ALA A 395 -6.88 -14.21 -7.45
C ALA A 395 -7.91 -13.50 -8.33
N GLY A 396 -7.51 -13.12 -9.53
CA GLY A 396 -8.38 -12.47 -10.51
C GLY A 396 -8.67 -11.00 -10.19
N ASN A 397 -9.80 -10.52 -10.61
CA ASN A 397 -10.28 -9.14 -10.61
C ASN A 397 -9.39 -8.21 -11.43
N VAL A 398 -8.22 -7.75 -10.95
CA VAL A 398 -7.24 -7.02 -11.77
C VAL A 398 -5.83 -7.55 -11.59
N TRP A 399 -5.01 -7.52 -12.65
CA TRP A 399 -3.57 -7.70 -12.54
C TRP A 399 -2.97 -6.64 -11.62
N GLU A 400 -2.17 -7.05 -10.68
CA GLU A 400 -1.54 -6.17 -9.72
C GLU A 400 -0.06 -5.97 -10.03
N TRP A 401 0.35 -4.72 -10.27
CA TRP A 401 1.75 -4.35 -10.38
C TRP A 401 2.51 -4.73 -9.12
N SER A 402 3.73 -5.27 -9.30
CA SER A 402 4.68 -5.52 -8.22
C SER A 402 6.00 -4.80 -8.46
N MET A 403 6.87 -4.75 -7.44
CA MET A 403 8.22 -4.22 -7.58
C MET A 403 9.14 -5.11 -8.43
N GLU A 404 8.77 -6.38 -8.65
CA GLU A 404 9.56 -7.36 -9.38
C GLU A 404 9.71 -6.96 -10.86
N ALA A 405 10.92 -7.11 -11.41
CA ALA A 405 11.20 -6.96 -12.83
C ALA A 405 11.15 -8.33 -13.53
N GLY A 406 10.51 -8.38 -14.70
CA GLY A 406 10.43 -9.58 -15.54
C GLY A 406 11.60 -9.73 -16.52
N ASN A 407 12.28 -8.64 -16.81
CA ASN A 407 13.50 -8.52 -17.61
C ASN A 407 13.97 -7.06 -17.62
N SER A 408 14.89 -6.69 -18.51
CA SER A 408 15.44 -5.32 -18.61
C SER A 408 14.42 -4.23 -18.98
N THR A 409 13.23 -4.59 -19.46
CA THR A 409 12.22 -3.65 -19.98
C THR A 409 10.84 -3.81 -19.37
N ASN A 410 10.58 -4.93 -18.66
CA ASN A 410 9.26 -5.26 -18.16
C ASN A 410 9.23 -5.35 -16.64
N ARG A 411 8.10 -4.95 -16.06
CA ARG A 411 7.73 -5.21 -14.68
C ARG A 411 6.70 -6.33 -14.60
N VAL A 412 6.58 -6.93 -13.43
CA VAL A 412 5.72 -8.08 -13.19
C VAL A 412 4.37 -7.65 -12.65
N ASN A 413 3.33 -8.20 -13.25
CA ASN A 413 1.95 -8.18 -12.76
C ASN A 413 1.61 -9.54 -12.16
N ARG A 414 0.81 -9.55 -11.10
CA ARG A 414 0.44 -10.73 -10.33
C ARG A 414 -1.08 -10.87 -10.26
N GLY A 415 -1.56 -12.06 -9.92
CA GLY A 415 -2.96 -12.30 -9.56
C GLY A 415 -3.90 -12.75 -10.69
N GLY A 416 -3.62 -12.42 -11.92
CA GLY A 416 -4.58 -12.59 -13.03
C GLY A 416 -5.66 -11.49 -13.02
N ASP A 417 -6.64 -11.56 -13.94
CA ASP A 417 -7.74 -10.61 -14.02
C ASP A 417 -9.08 -11.26 -14.39
N TYR A 418 -10.14 -10.46 -14.32
CA TYR A 418 -11.53 -10.84 -14.58
C TYR A 418 -11.80 -11.34 -16.03
N SER A 419 -10.88 -11.11 -16.98
CA SER A 419 -11.06 -11.44 -18.40
C SER A 419 -10.32 -12.70 -18.85
N TYR A 420 -9.48 -13.28 -17.98
CA TYR A 420 -8.73 -14.49 -18.22
C TYR A 420 -9.14 -15.67 -17.33
N SER A 421 -8.59 -16.86 -17.61
CA SER A 421 -8.86 -18.05 -16.81
C SER A 421 -7.89 -18.17 -15.63
N GLY A 422 -8.41 -18.57 -14.47
CA GLY A 422 -7.64 -18.73 -13.26
C GLY A 422 -6.70 -19.96 -13.28
N SER A 423 -6.84 -20.86 -14.24
CA SER A 423 -5.92 -21.94 -14.47
C SER A 423 -4.71 -21.55 -15.33
N ASN A 424 -4.88 -20.59 -16.25
CA ASN A 424 -3.80 -20.10 -17.13
C ASN A 424 -3.02 -18.95 -16.47
N TYR A 425 -3.70 -18.12 -15.70
CA TYR A 425 -3.13 -16.95 -15.01
C TYR A 425 -3.54 -16.97 -13.53
N PRO A 426 -3.06 -17.97 -12.77
CA PRO A 426 -3.40 -18.09 -11.35
C PRO A 426 -2.79 -16.99 -10.48
N ALA A 427 -3.17 -16.94 -9.22
CA ALA A 427 -2.66 -15.98 -8.26
C ALA A 427 -1.11 -15.96 -8.18
N SER A 428 -0.46 -17.09 -8.40
CA SER A 428 1.01 -17.21 -8.42
C SER A 428 1.67 -16.79 -9.73
N ASP A 429 0.91 -16.51 -10.79
CA ASP A 429 1.49 -16.17 -12.10
C ASP A 429 2.34 -14.91 -12.07
N ARG A 430 3.30 -14.83 -12.99
CA ARG A 430 4.20 -13.69 -13.21
C ARG A 430 4.05 -13.21 -14.66
N TYR A 431 3.02 -12.40 -14.89
CA TYR A 431 2.83 -11.78 -16.19
C TYR A 431 3.78 -10.57 -16.36
N ARG A 432 4.28 -10.35 -17.56
CA ARG A 432 5.25 -9.29 -17.88
C ARG A 432 4.64 -8.22 -18.75
N SER A 433 4.67 -6.98 -18.27
CA SER A 433 4.18 -5.83 -19.02
C SER A 433 5.20 -4.70 -19.01
N TYR A 434 5.16 -3.85 -20.04
CA TYR A 434 5.92 -2.60 -20.02
C TYR A 434 5.44 -1.73 -18.86
N PRO A 435 6.34 -1.04 -18.12
CA PRO A 435 5.96 -0.18 -16.99
C PRO A 435 4.93 0.89 -17.33
N THR A 436 4.82 1.22 -18.62
CA THR A 436 3.87 2.19 -19.18
C THR A 436 2.51 1.60 -19.51
N SER A 437 2.38 0.28 -19.50
CA SER A 437 1.09 -0.36 -19.75
C SER A 437 0.08 0.07 -18.70
N SER A 438 -1.11 0.46 -19.14
CA SER A 438 -2.15 0.92 -18.25
C SER A 438 -3.51 0.73 -18.94
N ASN A 439 -4.22 -0.27 -18.50
CA ASN A 439 -5.50 -0.68 -19.05
C ASN A 439 -6.51 -0.87 -17.92
N ASP A 440 -7.72 -1.25 -18.27
CA ASP A 440 -8.83 -1.51 -17.35
C ASP A 440 -8.69 -2.80 -16.52
N TYR A 441 -7.62 -3.53 -16.72
CA TYR A 441 -7.27 -4.74 -15.98
C TYR A 441 -5.92 -4.65 -15.23
N PHE A 442 -5.24 -3.49 -15.23
CA PHE A 442 -4.04 -3.25 -14.44
C PHE A 442 -4.32 -2.37 -13.24
N GLY A 443 -4.14 -2.94 -12.07
CA GLY A 443 -4.19 -2.29 -10.75
C GLY A 443 -2.90 -2.51 -9.98
N PHE A 444 -2.98 -2.43 -8.65
CA PHE A 444 -1.85 -2.68 -7.74
C PHE A 444 -2.34 -2.90 -6.31
N ARG A 445 -1.45 -3.38 -5.46
CA ARG A 445 -1.70 -3.56 -4.02
C ARG A 445 -0.58 -2.94 -3.20
N PRO A 446 -0.88 -1.99 -2.29
CA PRO A 446 0.09 -1.50 -1.32
C PRO A 446 0.45 -2.56 -0.28
N ALA A 447 1.67 -2.46 0.23
CA ALA A 447 2.16 -3.22 1.37
C ALA A 447 2.79 -2.26 2.39
N LEU A 448 2.90 -2.70 3.66
CA LEU A 448 3.58 -1.94 4.71
C LEU A 448 4.67 -2.79 5.34
N TYR A 449 5.79 -2.17 5.68
CA TYR A 449 6.83 -2.77 6.53
C TYR A 449 7.21 -1.79 7.64
N LEU A 450 7.69 -2.33 8.80
CA LEU A 450 7.92 -1.60 10.05
C LEU A 450 9.31 -0.99 10.12
#